data_347e12fd34b0edd4eceba280b95810b0
#
_entry.id   347e12fd34b0edd4eceba280b95810b0
#
_cell.length_a   1.000
_cell.length_b   1.000
_cell.length_c   1.000
_cell.angle_alpha   90.00
_cell.angle_beta   90.00
_cell.angle_gamma   90.00
#
_symmetry.space_group_name_H-M   'P 1'
#
loop_
_entity.id
_entity.type
_entity.pdbx_description
1 polymer ?
#
loop_
_entity_poly.entity_id
_entity_poly.type
_entity_poly.pdbx_seq_one_letter_code
_entity_poly.pdbx_strand_id
1 'polypeptide(L)'
;VLDMPAVMWQLFLVYLFQWYAMMCYWQNNSKSIALSVWNVTPKDVMGYEKAVEWNGLIGAFGFIVTFSIAFYLAKLAKKHGAKMIHFACLLFGAISFLWFPTVQNQYVFFAVIIGYGIAWASMMGIPYLMVVAVVPKERYGVYMGIINMMIVIPMIIQNLSFGYILKNFLDNDPRQAIRFAGVLLVLAASCTLLIKIKNTKVSA
;
A
#
# COMPACT_ATOMS: atom_id res chain seq x y z
N VAL A 1 -25.41 4.36 -5.55
CA VAL A 1 -24.72 3.39 -4.64
C VAL A 1 -25.44 2.03 -4.69
N LEU A 2 -26.79 1.99 -4.72
CA LEU A 2 -27.55 0.72 -4.72
C LEU A 2 -27.29 -0.16 -5.95
N ASP A 3 -26.92 0.43 -7.10
CA ASP A 3 -26.61 -0.29 -8.35
C ASP A 3 -25.10 -0.49 -8.60
N MET A 4 -24.29 -0.38 -7.53
CA MET A 4 -22.85 -0.51 -7.66
C MET A 4 -22.45 -1.97 -7.96
N PRO A 5 -21.62 -2.24 -8.99
CA PRO A 5 -21.16 -3.60 -9.30
C PRO A 5 -20.51 -4.29 -8.11
N ALA A 6 -20.75 -5.60 -7.97
CA ALA A 6 -20.17 -6.40 -6.85
C ALA A 6 -18.64 -6.29 -6.77
N VAL A 7 -17.97 -6.15 -7.93
CA VAL A 7 -16.51 -5.92 -8.01
C VAL A 7 -16.07 -4.68 -7.22
N MET A 8 -16.88 -3.62 -7.21
CA MET A 8 -16.56 -2.39 -6.48
C MET A 8 -16.60 -2.61 -4.96
N TRP A 9 -17.56 -3.40 -4.45
CA TRP A 9 -17.62 -3.76 -3.03
C TRP A 9 -16.45 -4.65 -2.60
N GLN A 10 -16.08 -5.61 -3.46
CA GLN A 10 -14.92 -6.45 -3.24
C GLN A 10 -13.62 -5.63 -3.24
N LEU A 11 -13.52 -4.67 -4.15
CA LEU A 11 -12.39 -3.75 -4.22
C LEU A 11 -12.33 -2.82 -3.01
N PHE A 12 -13.49 -2.37 -2.49
CA PHE A 12 -13.54 -1.56 -1.27
C PHE A 12 -12.93 -2.29 -0.07
N LEU A 13 -13.17 -3.60 0.04
CA LEU A 13 -12.56 -4.40 1.10
C LEU A 13 -11.03 -4.47 0.98
N VAL A 14 -10.51 -4.61 -0.25
CA VAL A 14 -9.07 -4.53 -0.51
C VAL A 14 -8.53 -3.15 -0.13
N TYR A 15 -9.22 -2.09 -0.53
CA TYR A 15 -8.84 -0.71 -0.25
C TYR A 15 -8.84 -0.39 1.24
N LEU A 16 -9.80 -0.95 1.99
CA LEU A 16 -9.87 -0.77 3.44
C LEU A 16 -8.54 -1.17 4.10
N PHE A 17 -8.01 -2.35 3.77
CA PHE A 17 -6.77 -2.83 4.37
C PHE A 17 -5.53 -2.16 3.77
N GLN A 18 -5.45 -2.00 2.45
CA GLN A 18 -4.24 -1.44 1.83
C GLN A 18 -4.02 0.04 2.18
N TRP A 19 -5.07 0.88 2.18
CA TRP A 19 -4.94 2.30 2.48
C TRP A 19 -4.76 2.56 3.97
N TYR A 20 -5.38 1.74 4.82
CA TYR A 20 -5.08 1.76 6.25
C TYR A 20 -3.59 1.43 6.51
N ALA A 21 -3.06 0.40 5.84
CA ALA A 21 -1.65 0.00 5.93
C ALA A 21 -0.71 1.13 5.49
N MET A 22 -1.02 1.81 4.37
CA MET A 22 -0.20 2.91 3.86
C MET A 22 -0.09 4.06 4.87
N MET A 23 -1.19 4.43 5.52
CA MET A 23 -1.18 5.47 6.55
C MET A 23 -0.33 5.07 7.76
N CYS A 24 -0.43 3.81 8.21
CA CYS A 24 0.43 3.30 9.29
C CYS A 24 1.92 3.41 8.92
N TYR A 25 2.28 3.07 7.68
CA TYR A 25 3.64 3.18 7.17
C TYR A 25 4.09 4.64 7.12
N TRP A 26 3.36 5.54 6.46
CA TRP A 26 3.78 6.93 6.28
C TRP A 26 3.97 7.69 7.58
N GLN A 27 3.14 7.42 8.59
CA GLN A 27 3.22 8.08 9.89
C GLN A 27 4.37 7.56 10.77
N ASN A 28 4.92 6.36 10.46
CA ASN A 28 5.87 5.68 11.34
C ASN A 28 7.20 5.30 10.68
N ASN A 29 7.37 5.46 9.36
CA ASN A 29 8.57 5.03 8.64
C ASN A 29 9.86 5.69 9.17
N SER A 30 9.93 7.03 9.27
CA SER A 30 11.11 7.72 9.80
C SER A 30 11.40 7.34 11.26
N LYS A 31 10.35 7.21 12.09
CA LYS A 31 10.49 6.79 13.48
C LYS A 31 11.02 5.36 13.60
N SER A 32 10.54 4.47 12.72
CA SER A 32 11.00 3.08 12.67
C SER A 32 12.46 2.99 12.23
N ILE A 33 12.89 3.75 11.21
CA ILE A 33 14.29 3.84 10.77
C ILE A 33 15.17 4.35 11.91
N ALA A 34 14.77 5.46 12.56
CA ALA A 34 15.50 6.07 13.66
C ALA A 34 15.77 5.08 14.80
N LEU A 35 14.72 4.35 15.19
CA LEU A 35 14.82 3.39 16.27
C LEU A 35 15.61 2.13 15.88
N SER A 36 15.45 1.64 14.66
CA SER A 36 16.10 0.39 14.21
C SER A 36 17.58 0.55 13.91
N VAL A 37 18.00 1.71 13.35
CA VAL A 37 19.38 1.91 12.89
C VAL A 37 20.23 2.64 13.93
N TRP A 38 19.68 3.67 14.57
CA TRP A 38 20.45 4.54 15.48
C TRP A 38 19.97 4.48 16.91
N ASN A 39 18.93 3.71 17.21
CA ASN A 39 18.30 3.61 18.54
C ASN A 39 17.91 4.98 19.12
N VAL A 40 17.46 5.91 18.28
CA VAL A 40 17.02 7.25 18.65
C VAL A 40 15.53 7.42 18.46
N THR A 41 14.96 8.38 19.20
CA THR A 41 13.54 8.75 19.13
C THR A 41 13.42 10.20 18.66
N PRO A 42 12.21 10.69 18.30
CA PRO A 42 12.00 12.10 17.94
C PRO A 42 12.39 13.12 19.02
N LYS A 43 12.65 12.69 20.24
CA LYS A 43 13.15 13.56 21.32
C LYS A 43 14.64 13.92 21.16
N ASP A 44 15.41 13.05 20.51
CA ASP A 44 16.78 13.32 20.09
C ASP A 44 16.77 13.95 18.69
N VAL A 45 16.72 15.28 18.67
CA VAL A 45 16.51 16.06 17.43
C VAL A 45 17.58 15.74 16.38
N MET A 46 18.87 15.80 16.74
CA MET A 46 19.99 15.60 15.79
C MET A 46 20.03 14.18 15.23
N GLY A 47 19.82 13.18 16.07
CA GLY A 47 19.79 11.78 15.64
C GLY A 47 18.56 11.47 14.79
N TYR A 48 17.42 12.09 15.10
CA TYR A 48 16.18 11.91 14.37
C TYR A 48 16.19 12.58 12.99
N GLU A 49 16.78 13.77 12.86
CA GLU A 49 16.95 14.47 11.57
C GLU A 49 17.66 13.57 10.55
N LYS A 50 18.73 12.88 10.95
CA LYS A 50 19.43 11.92 10.10
C LYS A 50 18.50 10.79 9.60
N ALA A 51 17.62 10.29 10.44
CA ALA A 51 16.65 9.28 10.03
C ALA A 51 15.60 9.81 9.04
N VAL A 52 15.20 11.07 9.18
CA VAL A 52 14.29 11.74 8.24
C VAL A 52 14.97 11.92 6.88
N GLU A 53 16.23 12.34 6.84
CA GLU A 53 17.01 12.47 5.60
C GLU A 53 17.11 11.11 4.87
N TRP A 54 17.49 10.05 5.60
CA TRP A 54 17.55 8.69 5.05
C TRP A 54 16.19 8.20 4.56
N ASN A 55 15.12 8.47 5.30
CA ASN A 55 13.77 8.13 4.86
C ASN A 55 13.42 8.83 3.53
N GLY A 56 13.84 10.09 3.35
CA GLY A 56 13.69 10.82 2.10
C GLY A 56 14.40 10.14 0.93
N LEU A 57 15.68 9.73 1.12
CA LEU A 57 16.47 9.02 0.10
C LEU A 57 15.87 7.64 -0.24
N ILE A 58 15.48 6.87 0.76
CA ILE A 58 14.83 5.57 0.59
C ILE A 58 13.51 5.73 -0.17
N GLY A 59 12.71 6.74 0.19
CA GLY A 59 11.46 7.07 -0.48
C GLY A 59 11.66 7.45 -1.94
N ALA A 60 12.64 8.31 -2.23
CA ALA A 60 13.00 8.68 -3.61
C ALA A 60 13.38 7.45 -4.45
N PHE A 61 14.18 6.54 -3.91
CA PHE A 61 14.51 5.29 -4.58
C PHE A 61 13.27 4.41 -4.80
N GLY A 62 12.39 4.32 -3.80
CA GLY A 62 11.10 3.62 -3.93
C GLY A 62 10.24 4.17 -5.08
N PHE A 63 10.22 5.50 -5.29
CA PHE A 63 9.51 6.11 -6.43
C PHE A 63 10.18 5.82 -7.77
N ILE A 64 11.51 5.71 -7.84
CA ILE A 64 12.22 5.26 -9.05
C ILE A 64 11.79 3.83 -9.40
N VAL A 65 11.72 2.94 -8.42
CA VAL A 65 11.22 1.56 -8.62
C VAL A 65 9.77 1.59 -9.11
N THR A 66 8.91 2.38 -8.46
CA THR A 66 7.50 2.55 -8.85
C THR A 66 7.36 2.98 -10.30
N PHE A 67 8.08 4.02 -10.70
CA PHE A 67 8.08 4.52 -12.08
C PHE A 67 8.53 3.45 -13.07
N SER A 68 9.64 2.78 -12.78
CA SER A 68 10.20 1.75 -13.65
C SER A 68 9.26 0.57 -13.86
N ILE A 69 8.61 0.09 -12.80
CA ILE A 69 7.73 -1.09 -12.86
C ILE A 69 6.34 -0.77 -13.43
N ALA A 70 5.85 0.46 -13.31
CA ALA A 70 4.52 0.86 -13.75
C ALA A 70 4.27 0.56 -15.23
N PHE A 71 5.27 0.76 -16.11
CA PHE A 71 5.17 0.48 -17.54
C PHE A 71 4.98 -1.01 -17.84
N TYR A 72 5.50 -1.89 -16.98
CA TYR A 72 5.40 -3.35 -17.16
C TYR A 72 4.11 -3.90 -16.56
N LEU A 73 3.62 -3.30 -15.47
CA LEU A 73 2.44 -3.81 -14.76
C LEU A 73 1.19 -3.86 -15.63
N ALA A 74 0.96 -2.85 -16.46
CA ALA A 74 -0.19 -2.82 -17.38
C ALA A 74 -0.12 -3.96 -18.40
N LYS A 75 1.07 -4.27 -18.92
CA LYS A 75 1.29 -5.38 -19.84
C LYS A 75 1.09 -6.74 -19.14
N LEU A 76 1.64 -6.87 -17.93
CA LEU A 76 1.50 -8.08 -17.11
C LEU A 76 0.03 -8.31 -16.72
N ALA A 77 -0.70 -7.25 -16.36
CA ALA A 77 -2.11 -7.33 -16.03
C ALA A 77 -2.98 -7.79 -17.21
N LYS A 78 -2.67 -7.36 -18.43
CA LYS A 78 -3.34 -7.86 -19.65
C LYS A 78 -3.04 -9.34 -19.91
N LYS A 79 -1.81 -9.80 -19.65
CA LYS A 79 -1.38 -11.17 -19.92
C LYS A 79 -1.85 -12.18 -18.84
N HIS A 80 -1.73 -11.83 -17.58
CA HIS A 80 -1.95 -12.74 -16.43
C HIS A 80 -3.21 -12.40 -15.61
N GLY A 81 -3.94 -11.35 -16.00
CA GLY A 81 -5.11 -10.86 -15.29
C GLY A 81 -4.78 -9.85 -14.19
N ALA A 82 -5.50 -8.73 -14.18
CA ALA A 82 -5.28 -7.62 -13.27
C ALA A 82 -5.33 -8.03 -11.79
N LYS A 83 -6.28 -8.91 -11.44
CA LYS A 83 -6.46 -9.45 -10.08
C LYS A 83 -5.19 -10.15 -9.56
N MET A 84 -4.61 -11.06 -10.34
CA MET A 84 -3.44 -11.83 -9.90
C MET A 84 -2.18 -10.97 -9.81
N ILE A 85 -2.03 -10.00 -10.70
CA ILE A 85 -0.91 -9.06 -10.64
C ILE A 85 -1.04 -8.16 -9.40
N HIS A 86 -2.23 -7.64 -9.11
CA HIS A 86 -2.45 -6.84 -7.91
C HIS A 86 -2.18 -7.63 -6.63
N PHE A 87 -2.69 -8.87 -6.56
CA PHE A 87 -2.42 -9.80 -5.46
C PHE A 87 -0.90 -9.98 -5.22
N ALA A 88 -0.15 -10.32 -6.27
CA ALA A 88 1.30 -10.54 -6.16
C ALA A 88 2.03 -9.26 -5.73
N CYS A 89 1.67 -8.10 -6.30
CA CYS A 89 2.29 -6.83 -5.93
C CYS A 89 2.03 -6.44 -4.47
N LEU A 90 0.82 -6.67 -3.95
CA LEU A 90 0.50 -6.43 -2.53
C LEU A 90 1.32 -7.35 -1.61
N LEU A 91 1.58 -8.61 -2.02
CA LEU A 91 2.46 -9.50 -1.25
C LEU A 91 3.91 -9.00 -1.22
N PHE A 92 4.45 -8.47 -2.33
CA PHE A 92 5.77 -7.82 -2.31
C PHE A 92 5.82 -6.64 -1.33
N GLY A 93 4.76 -5.81 -1.30
CA GLY A 93 4.63 -4.75 -0.31
C GLY A 93 4.54 -5.26 1.12
N ALA A 94 3.79 -6.35 1.34
CA ALA A 94 3.67 -6.98 2.66
C ALA A 94 5.02 -7.51 3.15
N ILE A 95 5.78 -8.21 2.30
CA ILE A 95 7.13 -8.70 2.61
C ILE A 95 8.05 -7.52 2.95
N SER A 96 8.00 -6.45 2.16
CA SER A 96 8.75 -5.23 2.42
C SER A 96 8.45 -4.68 3.83
N PHE A 97 7.18 -4.52 4.20
CA PHE A 97 6.79 -3.96 5.49
C PHE A 97 7.06 -4.90 6.67
N LEU A 98 6.99 -6.20 6.49
CA LEU A 98 7.36 -7.16 7.53
C LEU A 98 8.87 -7.20 7.76
N TRP A 99 9.66 -7.01 6.72
CA TRP A 99 11.13 -6.97 6.81
C TRP A 99 11.64 -5.61 7.31
N PHE A 100 11.02 -4.50 6.91
CA PHE A 100 11.44 -3.12 7.19
C PHE A 100 11.88 -2.88 8.65
N PRO A 101 11.13 -3.30 9.69
CA PRO A 101 11.48 -3.01 11.08
C PRO A 101 12.64 -3.84 11.65
N THR A 102 13.11 -4.84 10.91
CA THR A 102 14.23 -5.71 11.36
C THR A 102 15.59 -5.22 10.85
N VAL A 103 15.57 -4.22 9.96
CA VAL A 103 16.77 -3.70 9.30
C VAL A 103 17.53 -2.78 10.25
N GLN A 104 18.80 -3.11 10.51
CA GLN A 104 19.70 -2.32 11.34
C GLN A 104 20.74 -1.54 10.52
N ASN A 105 20.90 -1.86 9.25
CA ASN A 105 21.82 -1.17 8.35
C ASN A 105 21.03 -0.29 7.36
N GLN A 106 21.32 1.00 7.39
CA GLN A 106 20.64 2.01 6.57
C GLN A 106 20.64 1.70 5.06
N TYR A 107 21.66 1.05 4.51
CA TYR A 107 21.77 0.72 3.09
C TYR A 107 20.86 -0.45 2.68
N VAL A 108 20.53 -1.34 3.61
CA VAL A 108 19.64 -2.48 3.32
C VAL A 108 18.21 -2.01 3.03
N PHE A 109 17.81 -0.84 3.52
CA PHE A 109 16.49 -0.28 3.20
C PHE A 109 16.25 -0.07 1.71
N PHE A 110 17.30 0.17 0.90
CA PHE A 110 17.15 0.26 -0.56
C PHE A 110 16.66 -1.06 -1.18
N ALA A 111 17.09 -2.20 -0.65
CA ALA A 111 16.57 -3.50 -1.08
C ALA A 111 15.13 -3.73 -0.58
N VAL A 112 14.86 -3.38 0.67
CA VAL A 112 13.54 -3.58 1.29
C VAL A 112 12.47 -2.74 0.59
N ILE A 113 12.75 -1.48 0.25
CA ILE A 113 11.78 -0.56 -0.34
C ILE A 113 11.36 -0.93 -1.77
N ILE A 114 12.08 -1.84 -2.44
CA ILE A 114 11.70 -2.35 -3.76
C ILE A 114 10.30 -2.96 -3.71
N GLY A 115 9.99 -3.76 -2.69
CA GLY A 115 8.66 -4.37 -2.53
C GLY A 115 7.55 -3.33 -2.35
N TYR A 116 7.82 -2.26 -1.59
CA TYR A 116 6.91 -1.12 -1.50
C TYR A 116 6.69 -0.44 -2.86
N GLY A 117 7.76 -0.17 -3.62
CA GLY A 117 7.67 0.48 -4.93
C GLY A 117 6.82 -0.33 -5.93
N ILE A 118 6.95 -1.67 -5.92
CA ILE A 118 6.14 -2.58 -6.73
C ILE A 118 4.67 -2.52 -6.30
N ALA A 119 4.39 -2.59 -5.00
CA ALA A 119 3.03 -2.51 -4.46
C ALA A 119 2.39 -1.16 -4.79
N TRP A 120 3.12 -0.07 -4.59
CA TRP A 120 2.66 1.29 -4.86
C TRP A 120 2.29 1.49 -6.33
N ALA A 121 3.12 1.04 -7.27
CA ALA A 121 2.81 1.08 -8.69
C ALA A 121 1.50 0.34 -9.03
N SER A 122 1.30 -0.82 -8.42
CA SER A 122 0.07 -1.60 -8.59
C SER A 122 -1.14 -0.91 -7.99
N MET A 123 -1.03 -0.36 -6.78
CA MET A 123 -2.12 0.34 -6.08
C MET A 123 -2.61 1.57 -6.87
N MET A 124 -1.69 2.27 -7.55
CA MET A 124 -2.00 3.46 -8.35
C MET A 124 -2.61 3.13 -9.73
N GLY A 125 -2.43 1.92 -10.25
CA GLY A 125 -2.86 1.61 -11.62
C GLY A 125 -3.87 0.47 -11.74
N ILE A 126 -3.59 -0.68 -11.16
CA ILE A 126 -4.33 -1.92 -11.42
C ILE A 126 -5.81 -1.88 -10.99
N PRO A 127 -6.19 -1.34 -9.82
CA PRO A 127 -7.59 -1.25 -9.44
C PRO A 127 -8.44 -0.41 -10.40
N TYR A 128 -7.88 0.67 -10.93
CA TYR A 128 -8.56 1.51 -11.93
C TYR A 128 -8.84 0.72 -13.21
N LEU A 129 -7.88 -0.11 -13.67
CA LEU A 129 -8.10 -0.99 -14.81
C LEU A 129 -9.22 -2.00 -14.56
N MET A 130 -9.31 -2.55 -13.33
CA MET A 130 -10.39 -3.46 -12.95
C MET A 130 -11.76 -2.79 -13.00
N VAL A 131 -11.85 -1.53 -12.55
CA VAL A 131 -13.13 -0.78 -12.53
C VAL A 131 -13.56 -0.39 -13.94
N VAL A 132 -12.66 0.16 -14.75
CA VAL A 132 -12.95 0.53 -16.15
C VAL A 132 -13.44 -0.66 -16.97
N ALA A 133 -13.01 -1.88 -16.64
CA ALA A 133 -13.45 -3.11 -17.34
C ALA A 133 -14.90 -3.52 -17.03
N VAL A 134 -15.52 -2.99 -15.95
CA VAL A 134 -16.85 -3.44 -15.49
C VAL A 134 -17.91 -2.33 -15.44
N VAL A 135 -17.51 -1.07 -15.61
CA VAL A 135 -18.45 0.07 -15.55
C VAL A 135 -18.69 0.68 -16.94
N PRO A 136 -19.91 1.21 -17.20
CA PRO A 136 -20.23 1.89 -18.46
C PRO A 136 -19.38 3.16 -18.64
N LYS A 137 -18.96 3.44 -19.87
CA LYS A 137 -18.12 4.61 -20.20
C LYS A 137 -18.75 5.93 -19.77
N GLU A 138 -20.05 6.04 -19.90
CA GLU A 138 -20.86 7.23 -19.56
C GLU A 138 -20.82 7.56 -18.06
N ARG A 139 -20.44 6.59 -17.21
CA ARG A 139 -20.40 6.73 -15.76
C ARG A 139 -18.98 6.69 -15.17
N TYR A 140 -17.92 6.72 -15.99
CA TYR A 140 -16.54 6.66 -15.51
C TYR A 140 -16.23 7.72 -14.45
N GLY A 141 -16.66 8.97 -14.65
CA GLY A 141 -16.42 10.05 -13.68
C GLY A 141 -16.99 9.75 -12.29
N VAL A 142 -18.23 9.23 -12.24
CA VAL A 142 -18.88 8.85 -10.97
C VAL A 142 -18.11 7.73 -10.26
N TYR A 143 -17.76 6.68 -10.99
CA TYR A 143 -17.06 5.53 -10.41
C TYR A 143 -15.61 5.86 -9.99
N MET A 144 -14.92 6.75 -10.72
CA MET A 144 -13.62 7.27 -10.29
C MET A 144 -13.73 8.09 -9.01
N GLY A 145 -14.79 8.89 -8.85
CA GLY A 145 -15.10 9.57 -7.59
C GLY A 145 -15.33 8.59 -6.44
N ILE A 146 -16.07 7.50 -6.68
CA ILE A 146 -16.31 6.45 -5.68
C ILE A 146 -14.98 5.77 -5.27
N ILE A 147 -14.09 5.46 -6.23
CA ILE A 147 -12.75 4.91 -5.92
C ILE A 147 -11.97 5.86 -5.01
N ASN A 148 -11.99 7.16 -5.30
CA ASN A 148 -11.29 8.14 -4.46
C ASN A 148 -11.88 8.19 -3.04
N MET A 149 -13.19 8.04 -2.88
CA MET A 149 -13.79 7.88 -1.54
C MET A 149 -13.35 6.59 -0.85
N MET A 150 -13.19 5.51 -1.60
CA MET A 150 -12.66 4.24 -1.06
C MET A 150 -11.20 4.34 -0.59
N ILE A 151 -10.45 5.33 -1.08
CA ILE A 151 -9.11 5.68 -0.58
C ILE A 151 -9.23 6.45 0.73
N VAL A 152 -10.03 7.51 0.73
CA VAL A 152 -10.09 8.48 1.84
C VAL A 152 -10.73 7.88 3.10
N ILE A 153 -11.78 7.07 2.97
CA ILE A 153 -12.50 6.48 4.11
C ILE A 153 -11.56 5.65 5.00
N PRO A 154 -10.77 4.69 4.49
CA PRO A 154 -9.80 3.94 5.30
C PRO A 154 -8.75 4.83 5.97
N MET A 155 -8.32 5.89 5.29
CA MET A 155 -7.35 6.83 5.86
C MET A 155 -7.92 7.60 7.04
N ILE A 156 -9.20 8.02 6.97
CA ILE A 156 -9.90 8.65 8.09
C ILE A 156 -10.05 7.65 9.25
N ILE A 157 -10.50 6.43 8.96
CA ILE A 157 -10.65 5.38 9.99
C ILE A 157 -9.31 5.12 10.68
N GLN A 158 -8.22 5.04 9.92
CA GLN A 158 -6.88 4.87 10.47
C GLN A 158 -6.50 6.03 11.40
N ASN A 159 -6.66 7.27 10.96
CA ASN A 159 -6.31 8.44 11.77
C ASN A 159 -7.09 8.50 13.10
N LEU A 160 -8.34 8.04 13.12
CA LEU A 160 -9.18 8.03 14.32
C LEU A 160 -8.87 6.85 15.25
N SER A 161 -8.50 5.70 14.69
CA SER A 161 -8.40 4.44 15.47
C SER A 161 -6.96 4.03 15.78
N PHE A 162 -5.99 4.37 14.93
CA PHE A 162 -4.65 3.79 15.02
C PHE A 162 -3.86 4.24 16.25
N GLY A 163 -4.08 5.45 16.75
CA GLY A 163 -3.45 5.90 17.99
C GLY A 163 -3.79 5.01 19.18
N TYR A 164 -5.05 4.56 19.27
CA TYR A 164 -5.48 3.60 20.29
C TYR A 164 -4.82 2.23 20.08
N ILE A 165 -4.77 1.73 18.83
CA ILE A 165 -4.16 0.45 18.49
C ILE A 165 -2.65 0.47 18.80
N LEU A 166 -1.96 1.54 18.39
CA LEU A 166 -0.52 1.70 18.61
C LEU A 166 -0.16 1.66 20.09
N LYS A 167 -0.94 2.38 20.91
CA LYS A 167 -0.69 2.47 22.36
C LYS A 167 -1.00 1.17 23.10
N ASN A 168 -2.11 0.50 22.79
CA ASN A 168 -2.62 -0.60 23.62
C ASN A 168 -2.24 -2.00 23.12
N PHE A 169 -1.86 -2.16 21.82
CA PHE A 169 -1.58 -3.46 21.20
C PHE A 169 -0.20 -3.54 20.55
N LEU A 170 0.47 -2.40 20.33
CA LEU A 170 1.74 -2.35 19.62
C LEU A 170 2.84 -1.66 20.45
N ASP A 171 2.70 -1.61 21.77
CA ASP A 171 3.66 -1.08 22.73
C ASP A 171 4.16 0.35 22.41
N ASN A 172 3.38 1.11 21.66
CA ASN A 172 3.75 2.42 21.11
C ASN A 172 5.07 2.39 20.30
N ASP A 173 5.43 1.23 19.75
CA ASP A 173 6.64 1.01 18.95
C ASP A 173 6.36 1.25 17.46
N PRO A 174 7.02 2.24 16.81
CA PRO A 174 6.82 2.51 15.39
C PRO A 174 7.22 1.34 14.48
N ARG A 175 8.09 0.43 14.93
CA ARG A 175 8.47 -0.78 14.21
C ARG A 175 7.30 -1.77 14.15
N GLN A 176 6.56 -1.91 15.24
CA GLN A 176 5.34 -2.73 15.27
C GLN A 176 4.23 -2.14 14.40
N ALA A 177 4.16 -0.79 14.30
CA ALA A 177 3.25 -0.13 13.37
C ALA A 177 3.50 -0.53 11.91
N ILE A 178 4.78 -0.62 11.50
CA ILE A 178 5.14 -1.07 10.14
C ILE A 178 4.83 -2.57 9.94
N ARG A 179 5.11 -3.41 10.95
CA ARG A 179 4.73 -4.84 10.90
C ARG A 179 3.21 -5.02 10.77
N PHE A 180 2.44 -4.28 11.55
CA PHE A 180 0.99 -4.27 11.47
C PHE A 180 0.51 -3.88 10.06
N ALA A 181 1.12 -2.84 9.46
CA ALA A 181 0.85 -2.48 8.07
C ALA A 181 1.16 -3.64 7.10
N GLY A 182 2.25 -4.38 7.31
CA GLY A 182 2.59 -5.57 6.53
C GLY A 182 1.51 -6.65 6.62
N VAL A 183 1.00 -6.93 7.81
CA VAL A 183 -0.11 -7.89 8.03
C VAL A 183 -1.37 -7.42 7.30
N LEU A 184 -1.70 -6.13 7.37
CA LEU A 184 -2.86 -5.57 6.65
C LEU A 184 -2.70 -5.70 5.13
N LEU A 185 -1.48 -5.59 4.57
CA LEU A 185 -1.25 -5.83 3.15
C LEU A 185 -1.42 -7.30 2.76
N VAL A 186 -1.08 -8.25 3.65
CA VAL A 186 -1.41 -9.68 3.43
C VAL A 186 -2.92 -9.88 3.39
N LEU A 187 -3.67 -9.23 4.29
CA LEU A 187 -5.14 -9.28 4.28
C LEU A 187 -5.70 -8.65 3.00
N ALA A 188 -5.19 -7.49 2.58
CA ALA A 188 -5.58 -6.85 1.33
C ALA A 188 -5.32 -7.77 0.11
N ALA A 189 -4.14 -8.40 0.06
CA ALA A 189 -3.81 -9.38 -0.97
C ALA A 189 -4.81 -10.55 -0.97
N SER A 190 -5.10 -11.12 0.19
CA SER A 190 -6.06 -12.21 0.33
C SER A 190 -7.47 -11.79 -0.13
N CYS A 191 -7.92 -10.58 0.23
CA CYS A 191 -9.19 -10.03 -0.21
C CYS A 191 -9.22 -9.81 -1.74
N THR A 192 -8.07 -9.52 -2.37
CA THR A 192 -7.99 -9.39 -3.83
C THR A 192 -8.43 -10.69 -4.53
N LEU A 193 -8.16 -11.86 -3.93
CA LEU A 193 -8.58 -13.15 -4.49
C LEU A 193 -10.11 -13.34 -4.50
N LEU A 194 -10.85 -12.58 -3.70
CA LEU A 194 -12.31 -12.62 -3.68
C LEU A 194 -12.93 -11.89 -4.88
N ILE A 195 -12.18 -11.03 -5.57
CA ILE A 195 -12.69 -10.24 -6.70
C ILE A 195 -13.09 -11.16 -7.86
N LYS A 196 -14.36 -11.09 -8.24
CA LYS A 196 -14.93 -11.87 -9.35
C LYS A 196 -15.09 -10.98 -10.58
N ILE A 197 -14.03 -10.86 -11.39
CA ILE A 197 -14.11 -10.22 -12.70
C ILE A 197 -14.53 -11.30 -13.70
N LYS A 198 -15.73 -11.17 -14.30
CA LYS A 198 -16.04 -11.95 -15.51
C LYS A 198 -15.03 -11.53 -16.57
N ASN A 199 -14.31 -12.50 -17.14
CA ASN A 199 -13.41 -12.27 -18.28
C ASN A 199 -14.23 -11.82 -19.48
N THR A 200 -14.58 -10.56 -19.52
CA THR A 200 -14.98 -9.91 -20.76
C THR A 200 -13.66 -9.70 -21.50
N LYS A 201 -13.41 -10.55 -22.50
CA LYS A 201 -12.31 -10.32 -23.46
C LYS A 201 -12.52 -8.89 -23.95
N VAL A 202 -11.63 -7.99 -23.59
CA VAL A 202 -11.55 -6.66 -24.19
C VAL A 202 -11.25 -6.94 -25.65
N SER A 203 -12.30 -6.88 -26.49
CA SER A 203 -12.13 -6.87 -27.93
C SER A 203 -11.25 -5.68 -28.27
N ALA A 204 -10.17 -5.98 -28.97
CA ALA A 204 -9.18 -5.04 -29.46
C ALA A 204 -9.82 -3.95 -30.35
#